data_63f0c107f78a6b8ce735dee7cddde5ab
#
_entry.id   63f0c107f78a6b8ce735dee7cddde5ab
#
_cell.length_a   1.000
_cell.length_b   1.000
_cell.length_c   1.000
_cell.angle_alpha   90.00
_cell.angle_beta   90.00
_cell.angle_gamma   90.00
#
_symmetry.space_group_name_H-M   'P 1'
#
loop_
_entity.id
_entity.type
_entity.pdbx_description
1 polymer ?
#
loop_
_entity_poly.entity_id
_entity_poly.type
_entity_poly.pdbx_seq_one_letter_code
_entity_poly.pdbx_strand_id
1 'polypeptide(L)'
;MRAKPIFDLHHSAFRINYVESAISAFLITNMTKIFVNEVTKRYADHVALDRICIDIPEHCIYGLLGPNGAGKTTLIRILNQITAPDTGEVLISGEKLNQKHIARIGYLPEERGLYKKMKIGEQAIYLAELKGIKKAEAQKRLKEWFDKFEIGSWWDKKVEELSKGMQQKVQFITTIIHEPDILIFDEPFSGFDPINANLLKESILGLRDKGATILLSTHNMASVEELCDSITLINKGRSILQGKVGDIKRQHDTHKREIILRTDDFQPIYALGDTYNNIKVEPTEVENEMKLTTFSESPNELLSQLLQIGQLVSYKEVLPSMNDIFIQEVQSQNQAS
;
A
#
# COMPACT_ATOMS: atom_id res chain seq x y z
N MET A 1 28.94 -6.82 -63.73
CA MET A 1 29.02 -6.41 -62.30
C MET A 1 27.66 -5.92 -61.87
N ARG A 2 26.92 -6.72 -61.07
CA ARG A 2 25.61 -6.35 -60.53
C ARG A 2 25.80 -5.94 -59.09
N ALA A 3 25.46 -4.68 -58.76
CA ALA A 3 25.48 -4.15 -57.39
C ALA A 3 24.34 -4.78 -56.59
N LYS A 4 24.63 -5.31 -55.38
CA LYS A 4 23.64 -5.75 -54.40
C LYS A 4 23.07 -4.53 -53.69
N PRO A 5 21.76 -4.50 -53.34
CA PRO A 5 21.20 -3.43 -52.58
C PRO A 5 21.63 -3.53 -51.12
N ILE A 6 22.05 -2.40 -50.55
CA ILE A 6 22.31 -2.20 -49.13
C ILE A 6 20.95 -2.23 -48.43
N PHE A 7 20.70 -3.26 -47.65
CA PHE A 7 19.50 -3.36 -46.80
C PHE A 7 19.63 -2.35 -45.65
N ASP A 8 18.65 -1.48 -45.58
CA ASP A 8 18.54 -0.35 -44.68
C ASP A 8 18.28 -0.83 -43.24
N LEU A 9 19.34 -0.90 -42.41
CA LEU A 9 19.33 -1.31 -41.00
C LEU A 9 18.62 -0.31 -40.09
N HIS A 10 18.33 0.91 -40.57
CA HIS A 10 17.62 1.93 -39.79
C HIS A 10 16.13 1.70 -39.68
N HIS A 11 15.49 0.98 -40.60
CA HIS A 11 14.03 0.70 -40.55
C HIS A 11 13.68 -0.44 -39.61
N SER A 12 14.60 -1.34 -39.27
CA SER A 12 14.35 -2.46 -38.36
C SER A 12 14.35 -2.06 -36.87
N ALA A 13 15.28 -1.18 -36.49
CA ALA A 13 15.39 -0.69 -35.13
C ALA A 13 14.18 0.18 -34.72
N PHE A 14 13.67 0.99 -35.65
CA PHE A 14 12.48 1.83 -35.39
C PHE A 14 11.19 1.00 -35.26
N ARG A 15 11.06 -0.09 -36.02
CA ARG A 15 9.94 -1.02 -35.91
C ARG A 15 9.98 -1.85 -34.64
N ILE A 16 11.14 -2.28 -34.17
CA ILE A 16 11.28 -3.06 -32.95
C ILE A 16 10.89 -2.21 -31.74
N ASN A 17 11.40 -0.97 -31.64
CA ASN A 17 11.05 -0.05 -30.55
C ASN A 17 9.56 0.32 -30.54
N TYR A 18 8.91 0.43 -31.72
CA TYR A 18 7.48 0.74 -31.79
C TYR A 18 6.62 -0.46 -31.38
N VAL A 19 7.02 -1.69 -31.76
CA VAL A 19 6.33 -2.94 -31.38
C VAL A 19 6.54 -3.21 -29.87
N GLU A 20 7.72 -3.02 -29.33
CA GLU A 20 7.98 -3.17 -27.88
C GLU A 20 7.22 -2.12 -27.07
N SER A 21 7.16 -0.87 -27.53
CA SER A 21 6.37 0.17 -26.86
C SER A 21 4.85 -0.10 -26.99
N ALA A 22 4.38 -0.62 -28.12
CA ALA A 22 2.98 -0.99 -28.33
C ALA A 22 2.61 -2.24 -27.54
N ILE A 23 3.48 -3.26 -27.46
CA ILE A 23 3.28 -4.45 -26.62
C ILE A 23 3.34 -4.07 -25.14
N SER A 24 4.27 -3.23 -24.74
CA SER A 24 4.35 -2.71 -23.36
C SER A 24 3.10 -1.89 -23.02
N ALA A 25 2.64 -0.99 -23.90
CA ALA A 25 1.40 -0.25 -23.73
C ALA A 25 0.18 -1.17 -23.70
N PHE A 26 0.13 -2.20 -24.53
CA PHE A 26 -0.97 -3.20 -24.58
C PHE A 26 -0.98 -4.09 -23.33
N LEU A 27 0.18 -4.51 -22.82
CA LEU A 27 0.30 -5.29 -21.59
C LEU A 27 -0.03 -4.45 -20.36
N ILE A 28 0.41 -3.18 -20.33
CA ILE A 28 0.06 -2.22 -19.26
C ILE A 28 -1.46 -2.01 -19.25
N THR A 29 -2.10 -1.81 -20.42
CA THR A 29 -3.54 -1.54 -20.49
C THR A 29 -4.40 -2.74 -20.05
N ASN A 30 -3.92 -3.98 -20.19
CA ASN A 30 -4.68 -5.19 -19.82
C ASN A 30 -4.50 -5.65 -18.37
N MET A 31 -3.56 -5.07 -17.61
CA MET A 31 -3.32 -5.43 -16.21
C MET A 31 -3.51 -4.25 -15.25
N THR A 32 -3.73 -3.04 -15.77
CA THR A 32 -3.90 -1.83 -14.98
C THR A 32 -5.37 -1.57 -14.70
N LYS A 33 -5.73 -1.47 -13.40
CA LYS A 33 -7.10 -1.15 -12.97
C LYS A 33 -7.37 0.33 -12.95
N ILE A 34 -6.43 1.11 -12.39
CA ILE A 34 -6.54 2.57 -12.27
C ILE A 34 -5.24 3.17 -12.79
N PHE A 35 -5.35 4.02 -13.80
CA PHE A 35 -4.22 4.77 -14.34
C PHE A 35 -4.46 6.26 -14.18
N VAL A 36 -3.58 6.93 -13.45
CA VAL A 36 -3.56 8.38 -13.22
C VAL A 36 -2.43 8.95 -14.06
N ASN A 37 -2.74 9.83 -15.01
CA ASN A 37 -1.80 10.37 -15.97
C ASN A 37 -1.67 11.89 -15.86
N GLU A 38 -0.52 12.36 -15.36
CA GLU A 38 -0.15 13.77 -15.22
C GLU A 38 -1.22 14.64 -14.54
N VAL A 39 -1.93 14.08 -13.55
CA VAL A 39 -3.02 14.77 -12.87
C VAL A 39 -2.49 15.94 -12.05
N THR A 40 -2.97 17.14 -12.36
CA THR A 40 -2.70 18.38 -11.62
C THR A 40 -3.99 18.93 -11.04
N LYS A 41 -3.91 19.41 -9.79
CA LYS A 41 -5.03 20.10 -9.12
C LYS A 41 -4.52 21.27 -8.31
N ARG A 42 -5.17 22.42 -8.50
CA ARG A 42 -4.89 23.68 -7.79
C ARG A 42 -6.15 24.16 -7.06
N TYR A 43 -5.93 24.75 -5.90
CA TYR A 43 -6.95 25.46 -5.14
C TYR A 43 -6.41 26.86 -4.82
N ALA A 44 -6.96 27.89 -5.46
CA ALA A 44 -6.42 29.24 -5.42
C ALA A 44 -4.89 29.24 -5.70
N ASP A 45 -4.09 29.67 -4.76
CA ASP A 45 -2.63 29.75 -4.89
C ASP A 45 -1.89 28.46 -4.50
N HIS A 46 -2.61 27.42 -4.05
CA HIS A 46 -2.02 26.15 -3.60
C HIS A 46 -2.12 25.07 -4.66
N VAL A 47 -0.97 24.47 -5.01
CA VAL A 47 -0.90 23.29 -5.88
C VAL A 47 -1.03 22.03 -5.01
N ALA A 48 -2.22 21.45 -5.00
CA ALA A 48 -2.50 20.25 -4.21
C ALA A 48 -1.97 18.96 -4.86
N LEU A 49 -1.93 18.91 -6.22
CA LEU A 49 -1.32 17.85 -7.01
C LEU A 49 -0.58 18.47 -8.19
N ASP A 50 0.65 18.04 -8.43
CA ASP A 50 1.51 18.50 -9.52
C ASP A 50 1.96 17.33 -10.37
N ARG A 51 1.28 17.09 -11.49
CA ARG A 51 1.55 16.06 -12.49
C ARG A 51 1.74 14.66 -11.89
N ILE A 52 0.79 14.24 -11.06
CA ILE A 52 0.80 12.91 -10.46
C ILE A 52 0.57 11.86 -11.54
N CYS A 53 1.47 10.86 -11.58
CA CYS A 53 1.35 9.65 -12.40
C CYS A 53 1.36 8.43 -11.50
N ILE A 54 0.32 7.58 -11.57
CA ILE A 54 0.20 6.35 -10.78
C ILE A 54 -0.42 5.26 -11.65
N ASP A 55 0.16 4.06 -11.58
CA ASP A 55 -0.35 2.85 -12.19
C ASP A 55 -0.71 1.85 -11.10
N ILE A 56 -2.01 1.52 -10.97
CA ILE A 56 -2.52 0.58 -9.97
C ILE A 56 -2.95 -0.69 -10.70
N PRO A 57 -2.25 -1.81 -10.50
CA PRO A 57 -2.61 -3.10 -11.09
C PRO A 57 -3.96 -3.63 -10.60
N GLU A 58 -4.54 -4.57 -11.33
CA GLU A 58 -5.72 -5.31 -10.86
C GLU A 58 -5.37 -6.23 -9.69
N HIS A 59 -6.36 -6.49 -8.83
CA HIS A 59 -6.31 -7.49 -7.74
C HIS A 59 -5.15 -7.28 -6.76
N CYS A 60 -4.82 -6.03 -6.44
CA CYS A 60 -3.77 -5.68 -5.50
C CYS A 60 -4.28 -4.73 -4.41
N ILE A 61 -3.50 -4.62 -3.33
CA ILE A 61 -3.63 -3.54 -2.34
C ILE A 61 -2.53 -2.53 -2.62
N TYR A 62 -2.93 -1.34 -3.03
CA TYR A 62 -2.03 -0.25 -3.37
C TYR A 62 -2.05 0.85 -2.31
N GLY A 63 -0.90 1.13 -1.71
CA GLY A 63 -0.76 2.16 -0.68
C GLY A 63 -0.56 3.56 -1.27
N LEU A 64 -1.39 4.51 -0.85
CA LEU A 64 -1.21 5.94 -1.13
C LEU A 64 -0.69 6.62 0.14
N LEU A 65 0.60 6.90 0.19
CA LEU A 65 1.30 7.34 1.37
C LEU A 65 1.66 8.82 1.31
N GLY A 66 1.93 9.40 2.46
CA GLY A 66 2.41 10.77 2.57
C GLY A 66 1.94 11.48 3.84
N PRO A 67 2.57 12.58 4.21
CA PRO A 67 2.16 13.37 5.37
C PRO A 67 0.78 14.00 5.17
N ASN A 68 0.21 14.57 6.25
CA ASN A 68 -1.03 15.32 6.15
C ASN A 68 -0.82 16.54 5.25
N GLY A 69 -1.80 16.80 4.37
CA GLY A 69 -1.70 17.88 3.37
C GLY A 69 -0.85 17.54 2.13
N ALA A 70 -0.30 16.33 2.00
CA ALA A 70 0.51 15.93 0.84
C ALA A 70 -0.25 15.88 -0.50
N GLY A 71 -1.60 15.82 -0.48
CA GLY A 71 -2.43 15.71 -1.68
C GLY A 71 -3.25 14.42 -1.78
N LYS A 72 -3.06 13.44 -0.86
CA LYS A 72 -3.74 12.12 -0.89
C LYS A 72 -5.26 12.24 -1.04
N THR A 73 -5.91 12.96 -0.13
CA THR A 73 -7.38 13.15 -0.15
C THR A 73 -7.85 13.89 -1.40
N THR A 74 -7.03 14.80 -1.95
CA THR A 74 -7.35 15.47 -3.23
C THR A 74 -7.39 14.46 -4.38
N LEU A 75 -6.40 13.56 -4.47
CA LEU A 75 -6.39 12.50 -5.48
C LEU A 75 -7.57 11.55 -5.30
N ILE A 76 -7.85 11.12 -4.07
CA ILE A 76 -9.01 10.28 -3.74
C ILE A 76 -10.32 10.94 -4.17
N ARG A 77 -10.49 12.23 -3.96
CA ARG A 77 -11.68 12.99 -4.41
C ARG A 77 -11.79 13.03 -5.94
N ILE A 78 -10.68 13.09 -6.65
CA ILE A 78 -10.67 13.01 -8.12
C ILE A 78 -11.09 11.61 -8.58
N LEU A 79 -10.55 10.54 -7.99
CA LEU A 79 -10.91 9.16 -8.30
C LEU A 79 -12.39 8.86 -8.05
N ASN A 80 -13.01 9.54 -7.09
CA ASN A 80 -14.44 9.43 -6.77
C ASN A 80 -15.31 10.46 -7.53
N GLN A 81 -14.76 11.23 -8.48
CA GLN A 81 -15.45 12.30 -9.19
C GLN A 81 -16.12 13.35 -8.29
N ILE A 82 -15.63 13.52 -7.06
CA ILE A 82 -16.07 14.60 -6.15
C ILE A 82 -15.50 15.95 -6.64
N THR A 83 -14.30 15.91 -7.23
CA THR A 83 -13.68 17.05 -7.88
C THR A 83 -13.02 16.61 -9.19
N ALA A 84 -12.92 17.54 -10.18
CA ALA A 84 -12.22 17.27 -11.42
C ALA A 84 -10.74 17.70 -11.32
N PRO A 85 -9.81 17.05 -12.02
CA PRO A 85 -8.46 17.55 -12.21
C PRO A 85 -8.49 18.81 -13.08
N ASP A 86 -7.49 19.68 -12.94
CA ASP A 86 -7.34 20.86 -13.81
C ASP A 86 -6.65 20.47 -15.11
N THR A 87 -5.67 19.55 -15.06
CA THR A 87 -5.04 18.91 -16.22
C THR A 87 -4.77 17.42 -15.93
N GLY A 88 -4.45 16.68 -16.97
CA GLY A 88 -4.26 15.24 -16.89
C GLY A 88 -5.59 14.48 -16.92
N GLU A 89 -5.52 13.17 -16.74
CA GLU A 89 -6.71 12.31 -16.79
C GLU A 89 -6.56 11.08 -15.90
N VAL A 90 -7.70 10.45 -15.63
CA VAL A 90 -7.77 9.17 -14.93
C VAL A 90 -8.48 8.16 -15.82
N LEU A 91 -7.88 6.98 -15.96
CA LEU A 91 -8.47 5.85 -16.68
C LEU A 91 -8.79 4.73 -15.68
N ILE A 92 -9.93 4.08 -15.87
CA ILE A 92 -10.35 2.88 -15.14
C ILE A 92 -10.48 1.74 -16.16
N SER A 93 -9.65 0.69 -16.01
CA SER A 93 -9.58 -0.42 -16.98
C SER A 93 -9.47 0.08 -18.43
N GLY A 94 -8.63 1.10 -18.67
CA GLY A 94 -8.39 1.70 -19.98
C GLY A 94 -9.45 2.72 -20.47
N GLU A 95 -10.57 2.87 -19.78
CA GLU A 95 -11.61 3.86 -20.12
C GLU A 95 -11.49 5.12 -19.26
N LYS A 96 -11.74 6.30 -19.83
CA LYS A 96 -11.74 7.56 -19.06
C LYS A 96 -12.78 7.50 -17.95
N LEU A 97 -12.34 7.88 -16.73
CA LEU A 97 -13.18 7.89 -15.53
C LEU A 97 -14.50 8.63 -15.80
N ASN A 98 -15.61 7.98 -15.51
CA ASN A 98 -16.96 8.49 -15.72
C ASN A 98 -17.92 7.95 -14.66
N GLN A 99 -19.17 8.43 -14.68
CA GLN A 99 -20.21 8.10 -13.69
C GLN A 99 -20.49 6.58 -13.57
N LYS A 100 -20.32 5.79 -14.64
CA LYS A 100 -20.54 4.32 -14.60
C LYS A 100 -19.51 3.64 -13.70
N HIS A 101 -18.28 4.16 -13.66
CA HIS A 101 -17.23 3.61 -12.79
C HIS A 101 -17.54 3.86 -11.32
N ILE A 102 -18.16 5.01 -10.97
CA ILE A 102 -18.49 5.35 -9.57
C ILE A 102 -19.47 4.35 -8.93
N ALA A 103 -20.36 3.75 -9.72
CA ALA A 103 -21.24 2.69 -9.24
C ALA A 103 -20.48 1.44 -8.77
N ARG A 104 -19.27 1.20 -9.34
CA ARG A 104 -18.40 0.06 -9.07
C ARG A 104 -17.31 0.37 -8.04
N ILE A 105 -17.26 1.60 -7.53
CA ILE A 105 -16.32 2.02 -6.50
C ILE A 105 -16.99 2.01 -5.13
N GLY A 106 -16.35 1.35 -4.17
CA GLY A 106 -16.62 1.49 -2.74
C GLY A 106 -15.66 2.49 -2.14
N TYR A 107 -16.16 3.59 -1.60
CA TYR A 107 -15.35 4.62 -0.97
C TYR A 107 -15.64 4.73 0.53
N LEU A 108 -14.62 4.53 1.34
CA LEU A 108 -14.62 4.75 2.78
C LEU A 108 -13.83 6.03 3.07
N PRO A 109 -14.48 7.17 3.31
CA PRO A 109 -13.82 8.40 3.68
C PRO A 109 -13.28 8.37 5.11
N GLU A 110 -12.26 9.19 5.40
CA GLU A 110 -11.75 9.41 6.76
C GLU A 110 -12.85 9.99 7.67
N GLU A 111 -13.64 10.94 7.16
CA GLU A 111 -14.77 11.50 7.89
C GLU A 111 -16.00 10.60 7.78
N ARG A 112 -16.73 10.46 8.89
CA ARG A 112 -17.89 9.56 8.97
C ARG A 112 -19.11 10.18 8.31
N GLY A 113 -19.54 9.57 7.19
CA GLY A 113 -20.71 9.98 6.40
C GLY A 113 -22.04 9.35 6.85
N LEU A 114 -22.12 8.78 8.07
CA LEU A 114 -23.34 8.11 8.54
C LEU A 114 -24.37 9.12 9.09
N TYR A 115 -25.66 8.86 8.81
CA TYR A 115 -26.78 9.68 9.31
C TYR A 115 -27.04 9.39 10.79
N LYS A 116 -26.69 10.33 11.68
CA LYS A 116 -26.66 10.16 13.14
C LYS A 116 -27.98 9.67 13.76
N LYS A 117 -29.12 10.17 13.28
CA LYS A 117 -30.47 9.86 13.84
C LYS A 117 -31.09 8.60 13.25
N MET A 118 -30.49 7.99 12.24
CA MET A 118 -31.01 6.81 11.57
C MET A 118 -30.58 5.53 12.29
N LYS A 119 -31.41 4.50 12.29
CA LYS A 119 -31.04 3.17 12.80
C LYS A 119 -30.03 2.54 11.87
N ILE A 120 -29.07 1.79 12.42
CA ILE A 120 -27.96 1.19 11.68
C ILE A 120 -28.45 0.25 10.59
N GLY A 121 -29.35 -0.67 10.91
CA GLY A 121 -29.91 -1.61 9.94
C GLY A 121 -30.67 -0.92 8.81
N GLU A 122 -31.49 0.10 9.14
CA GLU A 122 -32.21 0.90 8.14
C GLU A 122 -31.26 1.64 7.22
N GLN A 123 -30.23 2.29 7.77
CA GLN A 123 -29.23 3.01 6.98
C GLN A 123 -28.40 2.08 6.09
N ALA A 124 -27.98 0.94 6.64
CA ALA A 124 -27.17 -0.01 5.89
C ALA A 124 -27.96 -0.60 4.69
N ILE A 125 -29.25 -0.91 4.88
CA ILE A 125 -30.13 -1.32 3.79
C ILE A 125 -30.28 -0.18 2.77
N TYR A 126 -30.59 1.04 3.23
CA TYR A 126 -30.78 2.19 2.37
C TYR A 126 -29.54 2.46 1.47
N LEU A 127 -28.35 2.42 2.07
CA LEU A 127 -27.10 2.62 1.33
C LEU A 127 -26.82 1.48 0.32
N ALA A 128 -27.20 0.24 0.66
CA ALA A 128 -27.11 -0.90 -0.24
C ALA A 128 -28.10 -0.76 -1.42
N GLU A 129 -29.32 -0.31 -1.17
CA GLU A 129 -30.34 -0.07 -2.21
C GLU A 129 -29.91 1.06 -3.16
N LEU A 130 -29.26 2.12 -2.66
CA LEU A 130 -28.68 3.18 -3.49
C LEU A 130 -27.58 2.68 -4.44
N LYS A 131 -26.91 1.57 -4.07
CA LYS A 131 -25.92 0.87 -4.91
C LYS A 131 -26.56 -0.21 -5.79
N GLY A 132 -27.87 -0.29 -5.85
CA GLY A 132 -28.64 -1.20 -6.74
C GLY A 132 -28.89 -2.59 -6.19
N ILE A 133 -28.59 -2.86 -4.90
CA ILE A 133 -28.86 -4.16 -4.28
C ILE A 133 -30.33 -4.20 -3.84
N LYS A 134 -31.03 -5.28 -4.17
CA LYS A 134 -32.41 -5.49 -3.69
C LYS A 134 -32.43 -5.66 -2.17
N LYS A 135 -33.44 -5.11 -1.49
CA LYS A 135 -33.59 -5.13 -0.02
C LYS A 135 -33.36 -6.51 0.61
N ALA A 136 -33.96 -7.56 0.06
CA ALA A 136 -33.83 -8.92 0.59
C ALA A 136 -32.39 -9.44 0.52
N GLU A 137 -31.68 -9.15 -0.59
CA GLU A 137 -30.27 -9.51 -0.75
C GLU A 137 -29.39 -8.65 0.17
N ALA A 138 -29.66 -7.36 0.28
CA ALA A 138 -28.96 -6.47 1.22
C ALA A 138 -29.05 -6.98 2.65
N GLN A 139 -30.26 -7.37 3.09
CA GLN A 139 -30.45 -7.92 4.44
C GLN A 139 -29.64 -9.19 4.68
N LYS A 140 -29.60 -10.11 3.71
CA LYS A 140 -28.82 -11.35 3.79
C LYS A 140 -27.31 -11.04 3.95
N ARG A 141 -26.75 -10.23 3.05
CA ARG A 141 -25.33 -9.86 3.07
C ARG A 141 -24.95 -9.07 4.32
N LEU A 142 -25.81 -8.14 4.75
CA LEU A 142 -25.59 -7.38 5.97
C LEU A 142 -25.56 -8.27 7.20
N LYS A 143 -26.44 -9.30 7.29
CA LYS A 143 -26.40 -10.26 8.38
C LYS A 143 -25.06 -10.98 8.46
N GLU A 144 -24.57 -11.50 7.34
CA GLU A 144 -23.26 -12.18 7.26
C GLU A 144 -22.11 -11.28 7.75
N TRP A 145 -22.07 -10.03 7.29
CA TRP A 145 -21.05 -9.07 7.72
C TRP A 145 -21.21 -8.63 9.17
N PHE A 146 -22.44 -8.44 9.64
CA PHE A 146 -22.71 -8.05 11.02
C PHE A 146 -22.34 -9.18 12.00
N ASP A 147 -22.57 -10.43 11.61
CA ASP A 147 -22.15 -11.60 12.38
C ASP A 147 -20.62 -11.70 12.42
N LYS A 148 -19.94 -11.51 11.27
CA LYS A 148 -18.47 -11.52 11.19
C LYS A 148 -17.82 -10.44 12.07
N PHE A 149 -18.41 -9.25 12.15
CA PHE A 149 -17.91 -8.13 12.96
C PHE A 149 -18.48 -8.09 14.38
N GLU A 150 -19.29 -9.09 14.74
CA GLU A 150 -19.94 -9.22 16.07
C GLU A 150 -20.82 -8.00 16.46
N ILE A 151 -21.51 -7.43 15.46
CA ILE A 151 -22.33 -6.22 15.62
C ILE A 151 -23.83 -6.44 15.35
N GLY A 152 -24.28 -7.69 15.30
CA GLY A 152 -25.69 -8.01 15.05
C GLY A 152 -26.65 -7.34 16.02
N SER A 153 -26.26 -7.20 17.30
CA SER A 153 -27.04 -6.53 18.35
C SER A 153 -27.20 -5.01 18.13
N TRP A 154 -26.50 -4.42 17.18
CA TRP A 154 -26.56 -2.97 16.92
C TRP A 154 -27.63 -2.59 15.90
N TRP A 155 -28.28 -3.54 15.27
CA TRP A 155 -29.23 -3.34 14.17
C TRP A 155 -30.23 -2.24 14.39
N ASP A 156 -30.86 -2.21 15.60
CA ASP A 156 -31.89 -1.24 15.99
C ASP A 156 -31.34 0.00 16.69
N LYS A 157 -30.04 0.07 16.98
CA LYS A 157 -29.41 1.25 17.57
C LYS A 157 -29.31 2.39 16.56
N LYS A 158 -29.36 3.62 17.03
CA LYS A 158 -29.04 4.80 16.21
C LYS A 158 -27.53 4.97 16.10
N VAL A 159 -27.07 5.58 15.00
CA VAL A 159 -25.65 5.84 14.77
C VAL A 159 -25.05 6.74 15.86
N GLU A 160 -25.81 7.68 16.41
CA GLU A 160 -25.35 8.58 17.49
C GLU A 160 -25.05 7.86 18.81
N GLU A 161 -25.56 6.64 19.00
CA GLU A 161 -25.34 5.80 20.19
C GLU A 161 -24.01 5.02 20.09
N LEU A 162 -23.35 5.06 18.93
CA LEU A 162 -22.12 4.31 18.66
C LEU A 162 -20.86 5.11 18.98
N SER A 163 -19.86 4.42 19.56
CA SER A 163 -18.49 4.93 19.63
C SER A 163 -17.90 5.16 18.24
N LYS A 164 -16.80 5.89 18.19
CA LYS A 164 -16.08 6.14 16.92
C LYS A 164 -15.68 4.86 16.18
N GLY A 165 -15.08 3.88 16.86
CA GLY A 165 -14.73 2.59 16.27
C GLY A 165 -15.93 1.77 15.82
N MET A 166 -17.03 1.82 16.58
CA MET A 166 -18.28 1.17 16.18
C MET A 166 -18.85 1.76 14.89
N GLN A 167 -18.88 3.08 14.75
CA GLN A 167 -19.30 3.76 13.50
C GLN A 167 -18.42 3.36 12.32
N GLN A 168 -17.11 3.20 12.54
CA GLN A 168 -16.16 2.80 11.50
C GLN A 168 -16.46 1.38 10.96
N LYS A 169 -16.81 0.43 11.86
CA LYS A 169 -17.25 -0.92 11.44
C LYS A 169 -18.47 -0.86 10.52
N VAL A 170 -19.49 -0.11 10.91
CA VAL A 170 -20.72 0.05 10.12
C VAL A 170 -20.40 0.70 8.77
N GLN A 171 -19.58 1.75 8.76
CA GLN A 171 -19.21 2.45 7.55
C GLN A 171 -18.40 1.56 6.59
N PHE A 172 -17.46 0.76 7.11
CA PHE A 172 -16.74 -0.23 6.31
C PHE A 172 -17.70 -1.23 5.67
N ILE A 173 -18.61 -1.84 6.43
CA ILE A 173 -19.58 -2.81 5.91
C ILE A 173 -20.46 -2.19 4.81
N THR A 174 -20.98 -0.97 5.03
CA THR A 174 -21.80 -0.29 4.03
C THR A 174 -21.03 0.10 2.77
N THR A 175 -19.72 0.27 2.89
CA THR A 175 -18.84 0.56 1.74
C THR A 175 -18.64 -0.66 0.84
N ILE A 176 -18.59 -1.86 1.40
CA ILE A 176 -18.24 -3.09 0.66
C ILE A 176 -19.46 -3.95 0.27
N ILE A 177 -20.65 -3.65 0.81
CA ILE A 177 -21.84 -4.51 0.72
C ILE A 177 -22.29 -4.79 -0.72
N HIS A 178 -22.02 -3.88 -1.65
CA HIS A 178 -22.36 -4.00 -3.06
C HIS A 178 -21.30 -4.73 -3.89
N GLU A 179 -20.27 -5.30 -3.22
CA GLU A 179 -19.17 -6.06 -3.84
C GLU A 179 -18.48 -5.29 -4.97
N PRO A 180 -17.97 -4.08 -4.69
CA PRO A 180 -17.29 -3.29 -5.69
C PRO A 180 -15.98 -3.95 -6.11
N ASP A 181 -15.58 -3.80 -7.36
CA ASP A 181 -14.30 -4.27 -7.87
C ASP A 181 -13.14 -3.28 -7.64
N ILE A 182 -13.48 -2.05 -7.23
CA ILE A 182 -12.53 -1.04 -6.76
C ILE A 182 -12.93 -0.57 -5.37
N LEU A 183 -12.01 -0.60 -4.43
CA LEU A 183 -12.20 -0.11 -3.08
C LEU A 183 -11.19 1.00 -2.79
N ILE A 184 -11.66 2.12 -2.27
CA ILE A 184 -10.81 3.24 -1.85
C ILE A 184 -11.06 3.47 -0.36
N PHE A 185 -10.04 3.23 0.46
CA PHE A 185 -10.09 3.40 1.90
C PHE A 185 -9.17 4.55 2.33
N ASP A 186 -9.74 5.61 2.88
CA ASP A 186 -9.02 6.76 3.40
C ASP A 186 -8.91 6.64 4.92
N GLU A 187 -7.70 6.33 5.44
CA GLU A 187 -7.39 6.09 6.85
C GLU A 187 -8.33 5.09 7.55
N PRO A 188 -8.53 3.87 7.01
CA PRO A 188 -9.57 2.95 7.49
C PRO A 188 -9.35 2.45 8.91
N PHE A 189 -8.11 2.47 9.43
CA PHE A 189 -7.76 1.97 10.75
C PHE A 189 -7.91 3.02 11.85
N SER A 190 -8.25 4.27 11.50
CA SER A 190 -8.39 5.37 12.45
C SER A 190 -9.51 5.10 13.45
N GLY A 191 -9.15 5.09 14.74
CA GLY A 191 -10.11 4.90 15.85
C GLY A 191 -10.45 3.45 16.17
N PHE A 192 -9.77 2.47 15.58
CA PHE A 192 -9.84 1.06 15.99
C PHE A 192 -8.81 0.75 17.10
N ASP A 193 -9.18 -0.14 17.99
CA ASP A 193 -8.25 -0.85 18.84
C ASP A 193 -7.52 -1.96 18.04
N PRO A 194 -6.42 -2.53 18.56
CA PRO A 194 -5.62 -3.52 17.81
C PRO A 194 -6.39 -4.76 17.35
N ILE A 195 -7.36 -5.25 18.17
CA ILE A 195 -8.14 -6.45 17.83
C ILE A 195 -9.05 -6.16 16.63
N ASN A 196 -9.77 -5.05 16.68
CA ASN A 196 -10.67 -4.63 15.61
C ASN A 196 -9.90 -4.22 14.34
N ALA A 197 -8.70 -3.64 14.48
CA ALA A 197 -7.81 -3.35 13.36
C ALA A 197 -7.39 -4.64 12.64
N ASN A 198 -7.06 -5.71 13.35
CA ASN A 198 -6.70 -7.00 12.75
C ASN A 198 -7.87 -7.62 11.99
N LEU A 199 -9.08 -7.63 12.56
CA LEU A 199 -10.28 -8.10 11.86
C LEU A 199 -10.55 -7.33 10.57
N LEU A 200 -10.31 -6.01 10.58
CA LEU A 200 -10.43 -5.16 9.39
C LEU A 200 -9.37 -5.52 8.35
N LYS A 201 -8.10 -5.71 8.76
CA LYS A 201 -6.99 -6.12 7.87
C LYS A 201 -7.29 -7.46 7.19
N GLU A 202 -7.71 -8.47 7.95
CA GLU A 202 -8.12 -9.78 7.40
C GLU A 202 -9.28 -9.63 6.40
N SER A 203 -10.22 -8.74 6.68
CA SER A 203 -11.35 -8.48 5.79
C SER A 203 -10.90 -7.80 4.49
N ILE A 204 -9.95 -6.86 4.55
CA ILE A 204 -9.35 -6.20 3.39
C ILE A 204 -8.59 -7.21 2.53
N LEU A 205 -7.76 -8.08 3.14
CA LEU A 205 -7.07 -9.16 2.44
C LEU A 205 -8.05 -10.10 1.74
N GLY A 206 -9.10 -10.51 2.45
CA GLY A 206 -10.15 -11.37 1.85
C GLY A 206 -10.93 -10.72 0.70
N LEU A 207 -11.07 -9.39 0.68
CA LEU A 207 -11.67 -8.67 -0.45
C LEU A 207 -10.74 -8.65 -1.66
N ARG A 208 -9.42 -8.42 -1.46
CA ARG A 208 -8.41 -8.54 -2.52
C ARG A 208 -8.40 -9.95 -3.12
N ASP A 209 -8.40 -10.98 -2.27
CA ASP A 209 -8.36 -12.39 -2.69
C ASP A 209 -9.61 -12.80 -3.47
N LYS A 210 -10.73 -12.09 -3.29
CA LYS A 210 -11.95 -12.20 -4.11
C LYS A 210 -11.89 -11.39 -5.41
N GLY A 211 -10.78 -10.71 -5.69
CA GLY A 211 -10.54 -10.00 -6.94
C GLY A 211 -10.76 -8.48 -6.88
N ALA A 212 -10.99 -7.89 -5.72
CA ALA A 212 -11.05 -6.43 -5.61
C ALA A 212 -9.66 -5.79 -5.76
N THR A 213 -9.61 -4.63 -6.40
CA THR A 213 -8.44 -3.74 -6.39
C THR A 213 -8.64 -2.68 -5.32
N ILE A 214 -7.69 -2.53 -4.42
CA ILE A 214 -7.84 -1.72 -3.21
C ILE A 214 -6.80 -0.61 -3.19
N LEU A 215 -7.25 0.65 -3.12
CA LEU A 215 -6.42 1.81 -2.83
C LEU A 215 -6.55 2.14 -1.34
N LEU A 216 -5.45 2.04 -0.62
CA LEU A 216 -5.36 2.28 0.82
C LEU A 216 -4.56 3.56 1.09
N SER A 217 -5.22 4.63 1.53
CA SER A 217 -4.54 5.83 2.02
C SER A 217 -4.28 5.67 3.52
N THR A 218 -3.02 5.78 3.92
CA THR A 218 -2.64 5.72 5.34
C THR A 218 -1.28 6.38 5.60
N HIS A 219 -1.07 6.81 6.83
CA HIS A 219 0.22 7.24 7.35
C HIS A 219 0.85 6.19 8.30
N ASN A 220 0.18 5.06 8.53
CA ASN A 220 0.67 3.96 9.38
C ASN A 220 1.53 2.99 8.54
N MET A 221 2.85 3.14 8.63
CA MET A 221 3.81 2.36 7.84
C MET A 221 3.82 0.86 8.19
N ALA A 222 3.47 0.48 9.43
CA ALA A 222 3.33 -0.94 9.80
C ALA A 222 2.19 -1.61 9.01
N SER A 223 1.04 -0.93 8.88
CA SER A 223 -0.07 -1.42 8.07
C SER A 223 0.26 -1.47 6.57
N VAL A 224 1.13 -0.58 6.09
CA VAL A 224 1.64 -0.62 4.71
C VAL A 224 2.46 -1.87 4.45
N GLU A 225 3.42 -2.17 5.34
CA GLU A 225 4.28 -3.36 5.20
C GLU A 225 3.49 -4.67 5.27
N GLU A 226 2.41 -4.68 6.04
CA GLU A 226 1.58 -5.86 6.24
C GLU A 226 0.58 -6.11 5.10
N LEU A 227 0.06 -5.04 4.48
CA LEU A 227 -1.07 -5.13 3.57
C LEU A 227 -0.74 -4.81 2.12
N CYS A 228 0.16 -3.84 1.87
CA CYS A 228 0.31 -3.28 0.54
C CYS A 228 1.30 -4.09 -0.32
N ASP A 229 0.88 -4.38 -1.55
CA ASP A 229 1.74 -4.97 -2.58
C ASP A 229 2.68 -3.92 -3.19
N SER A 230 2.13 -2.74 -3.46
CA SER A 230 2.82 -1.60 -4.06
C SER A 230 2.36 -0.29 -3.43
N ILE A 231 3.16 0.76 -3.58
CA ILE A 231 2.87 2.07 -2.99
C ILE A 231 3.23 3.23 -3.93
N THR A 232 2.61 4.37 -3.66
CA THR A 232 3.11 5.69 -4.05
C THR A 232 3.20 6.58 -2.81
N LEU A 233 4.36 7.18 -2.61
CA LEU A 233 4.59 8.21 -1.59
C LEU A 233 4.42 9.58 -2.22
N ILE A 234 3.43 10.34 -1.75
CA ILE A 234 3.19 11.72 -2.18
C ILE A 234 3.72 12.68 -1.10
N ASN A 235 4.47 13.69 -1.54
CA ASN A 235 4.89 14.80 -0.70
C ASN A 235 4.73 16.12 -1.46
N LYS A 236 4.13 17.13 -0.82
CA LYS A 236 3.88 18.46 -1.44
C LYS A 236 3.27 18.39 -2.85
N GLY A 237 2.29 17.48 -3.03
CA GLY A 237 1.58 17.30 -4.29
C GLY A 237 2.35 16.53 -5.38
N ARG A 238 3.53 15.98 -5.11
CA ARG A 238 4.36 15.22 -6.05
C ARG A 238 4.58 13.79 -5.60
N SER A 239 4.61 12.84 -6.53
CA SER A 239 5.07 11.48 -6.27
C SER A 239 6.59 11.49 -6.14
N ILE A 240 7.09 11.04 -4.97
CA ILE A 240 8.53 11.02 -4.68
C ILE A 240 9.11 9.62 -4.62
N LEU A 241 8.29 8.60 -4.39
CA LEU A 241 8.67 7.20 -4.37
C LEU A 241 7.50 6.35 -4.86
N GLN A 242 7.75 5.35 -5.71
CA GLN A 242 6.73 4.46 -6.24
C GLN A 242 7.31 3.09 -6.55
N GLY A 243 6.55 2.02 -6.25
CA GLY A 243 6.95 0.65 -6.59
C GLY A 243 6.38 -0.39 -5.65
N LYS A 244 6.80 -1.65 -5.85
CA LYS A 244 6.46 -2.76 -4.93
C LYS A 244 7.18 -2.57 -3.60
N VAL A 245 6.48 -2.80 -2.49
CA VAL A 245 7.02 -2.62 -1.14
C VAL A 245 8.32 -3.40 -0.94
N GLY A 246 8.37 -4.66 -1.38
CA GLY A 246 9.58 -5.48 -1.26
C GLY A 246 10.76 -4.98 -2.09
N ASP A 247 10.50 -4.41 -3.29
CA ASP A 247 11.56 -3.89 -4.16
C ASP A 247 12.10 -2.57 -3.61
N ILE A 248 11.23 -1.69 -3.13
CA ILE A 248 11.62 -0.45 -2.44
C ILE A 248 12.52 -0.76 -1.25
N LYS A 249 12.14 -1.71 -0.39
CA LYS A 249 12.97 -2.10 0.77
C LYS A 249 14.34 -2.63 0.36
N ARG A 250 14.41 -3.40 -0.74
CA ARG A 250 15.68 -3.90 -1.28
C ARG A 250 16.56 -2.79 -1.88
N GLN A 251 15.95 -1.82 -2.57
CA GLN A 251 16.69 -0.66 -3.12
C GLN A 251 17.31 0.21 -2.02
N HIS A 252 16.71 0.23 -0.84
CA HIS A 252 17.19 0.96 0.34
C HIS A 252 17.93 0.06 1.34
N ASP A 253 18.35 -1.15 0.92
CA ASP A 253 19.09 -2.06 1.80
C ASP A 253 20.35 -1.39 2.32
N THR A 254 20.47 -1.30 3.64
CA THR A 254 21.65 -0.79 4.34
C THR A 254 22.70 -1.88 4.56
N HIS A 255 22.49 -3.06 3.99
CA HIS A 255 23.32 -4.26 4.19
C HIS A 255 23.43 -4.69 5.66
N LYS A 256 22.44 -4.33 6.47
CA LYS A 256 22.36 -4.76 7.86
C LYS A 256 22.06 -6.23 7.94
N ARG A 257 22.92 -6.98 8.65
CA ARG A 257 22.79 -8.41 8.88
C ARG A 257 22.81 -8.69 10.36
N GLU A 258 21.91 -9.52 10.84
CA GLU A 258 21.86 -10.01 12.22
C GLU A 258 22.18 -11.50 12.25
N ILE A 259 23.14 -11.87 13.07
CA ILE A 259 23.65 -13.23 13.22
C ILE A 259 23.54 -13.61 14.67
N ILE A 260 22.95 -14.76 14.99
CA ILE A 260 22.96 -15.31 16.33
C ILE A 260 23.84 -16.56 16.32
N LEU A 261 24.86 -16.55 17.18
CA LEU A 261 25.82 -17.63 17.35
C LEU A 261 25.73 -18.16 18.77
N ARG A 262 25.74 -19.50 18.92
CA ARG A 262 25.86 -20.17 20.22
C ARG A 262 27.25 -20.70 20.37
N THR A 263 27.90 -20.40 21.51
CA THR A 263 29.24 -20.86 21.86
C THR A 263 29.43 -20.85 23.37
N ASP A 264 30.33 -21.67 23.87
CA ASP A 264 30.72 -21.69 25.27
C ASP A 264 31.87 -20.69 25.56
N ASP A 265 32.56 -20.20 24.52
CA ASP A 265 33.61 -19.19 24.64
C ASP A 265 33.29 -17.97 23.75
N PHE A 266 33.05 -16.85 24.38
CA PHE A 266 32.72 -15.56 23.73
C PHE A 266 33.94 -14.71 23.35
N GLN A 267 35.13 -15.03 23.86
CA GLN A 267 36.34 -14.23 23.63
C GLN A 267 36.67 -14.07 22.13
N PRO A 268 36.59 -15.13 21.29
CA PRO A 268 36.83 -15.00 19.86
C PRO A 268 35.82 -14.07 19.16
N ILE A 269 34.56 -14.03 19.64
CA ILE A 269 33.51 -13.17 19.06
C ILE A 269 33.80 -11.69 19.37
N TYR A 270 34.22 -11.36 20.60
CA TYR A 270 34.59 -9.99 20.97
C TYR A 270 35.83 -9.55 20.19
N ALA A 271 36.83 -10.43 19.99
CA ALA A 271 38.02 -10.14 19.20
C ALA A 271 37.68 -9.82 17.73
N LEU A 272 36.65 -10.49 17.15
CA LEU A 272 36.12 -10.13 15.83
C LEU A 272 35.47 -8.76 15.83
N GLY A 273 34.69 -8.44 16.87
CA GLY A 273 34.10 -7.11 17.05
C GLY A 273 35.13 -5.99 17.11
N ASP A 274 36.25 -6.21 17.78
CA ASP A 274 37.36 -5.26 17.85
C ASP A 274 38.13 -5.15 16.53
N THR A 275 38.19 -6.23 15.75
CA THR A 275 38.89 -6.27 14.45
C THR A 275 38.08 -5.60 13.34
N TYR A 276 36.77 -5.78 13.35
CA TYR A 276 35.83 -5.25 12.34
C TYR A 276 35.04 -4.09 12.93
N ASN A 277 35.38 -2.86 12.63
CA ASN A 277 34.72 -1.63 13.14
C ASN A 277 33.21 -1.54 12.85
N ASN A 278 32.68 -2.42 12.01
CA ASN A 278 31.26 -2.45 11.59
C ASN A 278 30.46 -3.61 12.22
N ILE A 279 31.02 -4.30 13.22
CA ILE A 279 30.35 -5.38 13.94
C ILE A 279 29.99 -4.91 15.35
N LYS A 280 28.70 -4.96 15.68
CA LYS A 280 28.21 -4.78 17.06
C LYS A 280 27.90 -6.15 17.64
N VAL A 281 28.43 -6.46 18.83
CA VAL A 281 28.22 -7.71 19.55
C VAL A 281 27.41 -7.43 20.81
N GLU A 282 26.33 -8.17 21.02
CA GLU A 282 25.43 -8.05 22.17
C GLU A 282 25.02 -9.44 22.67
N PRO A 283 24.88 -9.67 23.99
CA PRO A 283 24.32 -10.91 24.52
C PRO A 283 22.82 -10.99 24.14
N THR A 284 22.31 -12.22 24.01
CA THR A 284 20.86 -12.46 23.93
C THR A 284 20.29 -12.81 25.30
N GLU A 285 18.98 -13.02 25.39
CA GLU A 285 18.33 -13.51 26.63
C GLU A 285 18.57 -15.01 26.84
N VAL A 286 19.08 -15.71 25.84
CA VAL A 286 19.39 -17.16 25.90
C VAL A 286 20.85 -17.33 26.29
N GLU A 287 21.09 -18.23 27.28
CA GLU A 287 22.42 -18.57 27.75
C GLU A 287 23.29 -19.13 26.59
N ASN A 288 24.55 -18.73 26.57
CA ASN A 288 25.53 -19.12 25.54
C ASN A 288 25.19 -18.62 24.11
N GLU A 289 24.31 -17.62 23.94
CA GLU A 289 24.02 -17.02 22.64
C GLU A 289 24.42 -15.55 22.56
N MET A 290 25.08 -15.20 21.47
CA MET A 290 25.46 -13.81 21.15
C MET A 290 24.84 -13.38 19.83
N LYS A 291 24.36 -12.13 19.80
CA LYS A 291 23.87 -11.46 18.61
C LYS A 291 24.95 -10.54 18.06
N LEU A 292 25.28 -10.77 16.78
CA LEU A 292 26.18 -9.90 16.01
C LEU A 292 25.34 -9.12 15.01
N THR A 293 25.53 -7.81 14.97
CA THR A 293 24.97 -6.94 13.94
C THR A 293 26.11 -6.40 13.10
N THR A 294 26.04 -6.61 11.80
CA THR A 294 27.03 -6.09 10.83
C THR A 294 26.36 -5.38 9.65
N PHE A 295 27.12 -4.55 8.95
CA PHE A 295 26.71 -3.85 7.74
C PHE A 295 27.67 -4.27 6.61
N SER A 296 27.32 -5.36 5.90
CA SER A 296 28.16 -5.95 4.87
C SER A 296 27.35 -6.43 3.68
N GLU A 297 27.80 -6.09 2.47
CA GLU A 297 27.24 -6.61 1.21
C GLU A 297 27.49 -8.11 1.06
N SER A 298 28.65 -8.59 1.52
CA SER A 298 29.05 -9.99 1.43
C SER A 298 29.52 -10.52 2.79
N PRO A 299 28.64 -11.09 3.60
CA PRO A 299 28.98 -11.58 4.94
C PRO A 299 29.65 -12.95 4.94
N ASN A 300 29.92 -13.58 3.78
CA ASN A 300 30.38 -14.97 3.69
C ASN A 300 31.70 -15.23 4.41
N GLU A 301 32.64 -14.27 4.33
CA GLU A 301 33.92 -14.38 5.00
C GLU A 301 33.75 -14.35 6.52
N LEU A 302 32.96 -13.41 7.02
CA LEU A 302 32.60 -13.32 8.44
C LEU A 302 31.87 -14.57 8.91
N LEU A 303 30.88 -15.04 8.14
CA LEU A 303 30.14 -16.27 8.47
C LEU A 303 31.08 -17.50 8.54
N SER A 304 32.04 -17.61 7.62
CA SER A 304 33.01 -18.69 7.62
C SER A 304 33.88 -18.71 8.88
N GLN A 305 34.27 -17.53 9.38
CA GLN A 305 34.99 -17.40 10.65
C GLN A 305 34.11 -17.74 11.85
N LEU A 306 32.87 -17.23 11.88
CA LEU A 306 31.93 -17.49 12.95
C LEU A 306 31.57 -18.97 13.10
N LEU A 307 31.46 -19.70 12.00
CA LEU A 307 31.19 -21.15 11.98
C LEU A 307 32.34 -21.98 12.56
N GLN A 308 33.57 -21.42 12.67
CA GLN A 308 34.68 -22.06 13.36
C GLN A 308 34.67 -21.82 14.89
N ILE A 309 33.99 -20.75 15.33
CA ILE A 309 33.92 -20.34 16.73
C ILE A 309 32.73 -20.99 17.45
N GLY A 310 31.60 -21.18 16.73
CA GLY A 310 30.39 -21.69 17.38
C GLY A 310 29.34 -22.18 16.37
N GLN A 311 28.18 -22.53 16.91
CA GLN A 311 27.03 -22.98 16.14
C GLN A 311 26.18 -21.78 15.68
N LEU A 312 25.94 -21.66 14.38
CA LEU A 312 24.99 -20.67 13.83
C LEU A 312 23.55 -21.04 14.25
N VAL A 313 22.91 -20.18 15.00
CA VAL A 313 21.50 -20.31 15.40
C VAL A 313 20.59 -19.63 14.41
N SER A 314 20.94 -18.41 13.98
CA SER A 314 20.18 -17.71 12.96
C SER A 314 21.05 -16.75 12.16
N TYR A 315 20.66 -16.54 10.90
CA TYR A 315 21.15 -15.48 10.03
C TYR A 315 19.95 -14.75 9.43
N LYS A 316 19.91 -13.44 9.57
CA LYS A 316 18.82 -12.61 9.07
C LYS A 316 19.34 -11.38 8.34
N GLU A 317 18.88 -11.21 7.11
CA GLU A 317 18.99 -9.95 6.38
C GLU A 317 17.93 -8.98 6.92
N VAL A 318 18.35 -7.80 7.39
CA VAL A 318 17.46 -6.82 8.01
C VAL A 318 17.29 -5.65 7.06
N LEU A 319 16.25 -5.71 6.25
CA LEU A 319 15.87 -4.60 5.39
C LEU A 319 15.30 -3.44 6.21
N PRO A 320 15.49 -2.18 5.77
CA PRO A 320 14.92 -1.02 6.43
C PRO A 320 13.40 -1.11 6.50
N SER A 321 12.81 -0.53 7.52
CA SER A 321 11.35 -0.41 7.59
C SER A 321 10.83 0.63 6.59
N MET A 322 9.58 0.50 6.18
CA MET A 322 8.94 1.53 5.34
C MET A 322 8.89 2.88 6.06
N ASN A 323 8.88 2.89 7.39
CA ASN A 323 8.95 4.13 8.16
C ASN A 323 10.31 4.83 8.01
N ASP A 324 11.42 4.07 8.07
CA ASP A 324 12.77 4.64 7.91
C ASP A 324 12.94 5.20 6.49
N ILE A 325 12.49 4.45 5.47
CA ILE A 325 12.52 4.88 4.07
C ILE A 325 11.67 6.14 3.88
N PHE A 326 10.46 6.18 4.45
CA PHE A 326 9.59 7.35 4.40
C PHE A 326 10.27 8.60 4.97
N ILE A 327 10.88 8.49 6.16
CA ILE A 327 11.59 9.60 6.81
C ILE A 327 12.75 10.07 5.93
N GLN A 328 13.54 9.15 5.40
CA GLN A 328 14.69 9.45 4.55
C GLN A 328 14.27 10.19 3.28
N GLU A 329 13.24 9.70 2.56
CA GLU A 329 12.76 10.29 1.32
C GLU A 329 12.15 11.69 1.53
N VAL A 330 11.37 11.89 2.59
CA VAL A 330 10.79 13.20 2.90
C VAL A 330 11.85 14.21 3.34
N GLN A 331 12.88 13.77 4.08
CA GLN A 331 13.98 14.66 4.50
C GLN A 331 14.86 15.08 3.33
N SER A 332 15.22 14.15 2.43
CA SER A 332 16.04 14.46 1.24
C SER A 332 15.34 15.48 0.32
N GLN A 333 14.03 15.36 0.14
CA GLN A 333 13.25 16.34 -0.63
C GLN A 333 13.20 17.73 0.02
N ASN A 334 13.15 17.81 1.36
CA ASN A 334 13.13 19.09 2.06
C ASN A 334 14.50 19.81 2.03
N GLN A 335 15.60 19.08 1.87
CA GLN A 335 16.95 19.66 1.70
C GLN A 335 17.22 20.12 0.25
N ALA A 336 16.52 19.56 -0.73
CA ALA A 336 16.66 19.89 -2.15
C ALA A 336 15.72 21.02 -2.62
N SER A 337 14.80 21.47 -1.75
CA SER A 337 13.82 22.56 -2.03
C SER A 337 14.24 23.86 -1.36
#